data_da26f7ab253381ee79d7508c36a465d7
#
_entry.id   da26f7ab253381ee79d7508c36a465d7
#
_cell.length_a   1.000
_cell.length_b   1.000
_cell.length_c   1.000
_cell.angle_alpha   90.00
_cell.angle_beta   90.00
_cell.angle_gamma   90.00
#
_symmetry.space_group_name_H-M   'P 1'
#
loop_
_entity.id
_entity.type
_entity.pdbx_description
1 polymer ?
#
loop_
_entity_poly.entity_id
_entity_poly.type
_entity_poly.pdbx_seq_one_letter_code
_entity_poly.pdbx_strand_id
1 'polypeptide(L)'
;MWPSSEGHLYREQKRLVGLGWATVEDEPAGRRTRKRYTITPRGREALSEWLATEPDGPRFEIEGVLRLFYADRAGTADLTASMEATAESARAMLAEMVGIVDDYLADGGPLTMLESGTGGPGEERLEYNGRPQYPERLHVVALAIDAITRLLAELDEFFTATAEETRGWAGTTDPAHTPETRRRLEAISARYSKPPASMPAR
;
A
#
# COMPACT_ATOMS: atom_id res chain seq x y z
N MET A 1 -0.86 0.08 2.76
CA MET A 1 -1.64 0.89 3.72
C MET A 1 -1.16 2.33 3.66
N TRP A 2 -2.04 3.33 3.74
CA TRP A 2 -1.67 4.75 3.65
C TRP A 2 -1.09 5.17 5.00
N PRO A 3 0.17 5.60 5.12
CA PRO A 3 0.70 6.09 6.38
C PRO A 3 0.14 7.49 6.63
N SER A 4 -1.02 7.57 7.25
CA SER A 4 -1.53 8.83 7.76
C SER A 4 -1.35 8.88 9.26
N SER A 5 -0.76 9.98 9.79
CA SER A 5 -0.73 10.19 11.23
C SER A 5 -2.16 10.18 11.78
N GLU A 6 -2.37 9.68 13.00
CA GLU A 6 -3.70 9.66 13.64
C GLU A 6 -4.41 11.03 13.56
N GLY A 7 -3.65 12.12 13.72
CA GLY A 7 -4.19 13.48 13.64
C GLY A 7 -4.66 13.87 12.23
N HIS A 8 -4.09 13.31 11.17
CA HIS A 8 -4.55 13.52 9.79
C HIS A 8 -5.85 12.75 9.55
N LEU A 9 -5.92 11.50 9.99
CA LEU A 9 -7.10 10.67 9.86
C LEU A 9 -8.33 11.32 10.53
N TYR A 10 -8.18 11.83 11.77
CA TYR A 10 -9.26 12.52 12.49
C TYR A 10 -9.73 13.81 11.78
N ARG A 11 -8.83 14.56 11.15
CA ARG A 11 -9.20 15.77 10.38
C ARG A 11 -10.01 15.43 9.15
N GLU A 12 -9.60 14.42 8.41
CA GLU A 12 -10.31 14.01 7.19
C GLU A 12 -11.71 13.47 7.51
N GLN A 13 -11.87 12.67 8.56
CA GLN A 13 -13.18 12.20 9.00
C GLN A 13 -14.12 13.37 9.34
N LYS A 14 -13.65 14.38 10.10
CA LYS A 14 -14.43 15.59 10.39
C LYS A 14 -14.78 16.38 9.15
N ARG A 15 -13.86 16.45 8.19
CA ARG A 15 -14.09 17.12 6.89
C ARG A 15 -15.19 16.41 6.11
N LEU A 16 -15.18 15.08 6.03
CA LEU A 16 -16.23 14.32 5.35
C LEU A 16 -17.62 14.57 5.96
N VAL A 17 -17.71 14.63 7.29
CA VAL A 17 -18.96 14.97 7.99
C VAL A 17 -19.37 16.43 7.69
N GLY A 18 -18.44 17.38 7.72
CA GLY A 18 -18.70 18.78 7.40
C GLY A 18 -19.19 19.02 5.98
N LEU A 19 -18.77 18.20 5.01
CA LEU A 19 -19.25 18.21 3.63
C LEU A 19 -20.61 17.51 3.45
N GLY A 20 -21.12 16.87 4.51
CA GLY A 20 -22.33 16.05 4.45
C GLY A 20 -22.16 14.74 3.69
N TRP A 21 -20.91 14.29 3.48
CA TRP A 21 -20.58 13.04 2.79
C TRP A 21 -20.61 11.82 3.72
N ALA A 22 -20.49 12.05 5.03
CA ALA A 22 -20.64 11.03 6.05
C ALA A 22 -21.47 11.55 7.22
N THR A 23 -22.16 10.64 7.94
CA THR A 23 -22.69 10.85 9.29
C THR A 23 -21.75 10.21 10.30
N VAL A 24 -21.81 10.66 11.55
CA VAL A 24 -21.06 10.07 12.65
C VAL A 24 -22.00 9.82 13.82
N GLU A 25 -21.89 8.62 14.37
CA GLU A 25 -22.65 8.18 15.55
C GLU A 25 -21.70 7.58 16.58
N ASP A 26 -22.01 7.77 17.85
CA ASP A 26 -21.28 7.12 18.95
C ASP A 26 -21.85 5.71 19.19
N GLU A 27 -20.98 4.70 19.10
CA GLU A 27 -21.33 3.30 19.26
C GLU A 27 -20.63 2.72 20.49
N PRO A 28 -21.35 2.01 21.39
CA PRO A 28 -20.74 1.33 22.52
C PRO A 28 -19.72 0.27 22.04
N ALA A 29 -18.52 0.27 22.62
CA ALA A 29 -17.47 -0.72 22.38
C ALA A 29 -16.92 -1.22 23.71
N GLY A 30 -17.65 -2.09 24.39
CA GLY A 30 -17.36 -2.53 25.75
C GLY A 30 -17.43 -1.35 26.75
N ARG A 31 -16.29 -1.06 27.43
CA ARG A 31 -16.20 0.08 28.36
C ARG A 31 -15.83 1.42 27.69
N ARG A 32 -15.65 1.44 26.38
CA ARG A 32 -15.27 2.63 25.59
C ARG A 32 -16.36 2.92 24.58
N THR A 33 -16.34 4.14 24.04
CA THR A 33 -17.17 4.55 22.92
C THR A 33 -16.29 4.65 21.67
N ARG A 34 -16.75 4.09 20.58
CA ARG A 34 -16.13 4.28 19.25
C ARG A 34 -17.03 5.13 18.36
N LYS A 35 -16.45 5.88 17.45
CA LYS A 35 -17.20 6.62 16.43
C LYS A 35 -17.41 5.76 15.21
N ARG A 36 -18.67 5.63 14.79
CA ARG A 36 -19.05 5.00 13.54
C ARG A 36 -19.33 6.09 12.50
N TYR A 37 -18.62 6.02 11.38
CA TYR A 37 -18.86 6.89 10.24
C TYR A 37 -19.59 6.11 9.15
N THR A 38 -20.70 6.69 8.65
CA THR A 38 -21.52 6.06 7.59
C THR A 38 -21.62 7.02 6.41
N ILE A 39 -21.32 6.54 5.21
CA ILE A 39 -21.42 7.33 3.98
C ILE A 39 -22.88 7.69 3.70
N THR A 40 -23.16 8.95 3.37
CA THR A 40 -24.48 9.44 3.00
C THR A 40 -24.79 9.20 1.50
N PRO A 41 -26.05 9.35 1.02
CA PRO A 41 -26.34 9.37 -0.41
C PRO A 41 -25.49 10.41 -1.15
N ARG A 42 -25.38 11.62 -0.64
CA ARG A 42 -24.51 12.69 -1.20
C ARG A 42 -23.02 12.28 -1.22
N GLY A 43 -22.56 11.56 -0.20
CA GLY A 43 -21.19 11.04 -0.18
C GLY A 43 -20.95 9.97 -1.23
N ARG A 44 -21.96 9.12 -1.52
CA ARG A 44 -21.89 8.14 -2.61
C ARG A 44 -21.85 8.79 -3.98
N GLU A 45 -22.65 9.84 -4.20
CA GLU A 45 -22.62 10.62 -5.43
C GLU A 45 -21.22 11.24 -5.65
N ALA A 46 -20.68 11.95 -4.65
CA ALA A 46 -19.35 12.54 -4.71
C ALA A 46 -18.24 11.49 -4.97
N LEU A 47 -18.36 10.30 -4.37
CA LEU A 47 -17.43 9.19 -4.64
C LEU A 47 -17.55 8.68 -6.08
N SER A 48 -18.77 8.55 -6.60
CA SER A 48 -19.00 8.13 -7.99
C SER A 48 -18.45 9.16 -8.99
N GLU A 49 -18.66 10.44 -8.73
CA GLU A 49 -18.09 11.54 -9.55
C GLU A 49 -16.57 11.48 -9.55
N TRP A 50 -15.95 11.31 -8.36
CA TRP A 50 -14.49 11.18 -8.26
C TRP A 50 -13.96 9.94 -9.00
N LEU A 51 -14.64 8.80 -8.89
CA LEU A 51 -14.23 7.58 -9.61
C LEU A 51 -14.35 7.70 -11.14
N ALA A 52 -15.16 8.62 -11.64
CA ALA A 52 -15.30 8.92 -13.06
C ALA A 52 -14.22 9.89 -13.59
N THR A 53 -13.43 10.52 -12.70
CA THR A 53 -12.33 11.40 -13.13
C THR A 53 -11.10 10.60 -13.52
N GLU A 54 -10.24 11.19 -14.36
CA GLU A 54 -8.93 10.62 -14.67
C GLU A 54 -8.09 10.55 -13.37
N PRO A 55 -7.49 9.39 -13.05
CA PRO A 55 -6.69 9.26 -11.83
C PRO A 55 -5.40 10.06 -11.94
N ASP A 56 -4.96 10.63 -10.82
CA ASP A 56 -3.60 11.15 -10.69
C ASP A 56 -2.58 10.03 -10.95
N GLY A 57 -1.41 10.38 -11.48
CA GLY A 57 -0.30 9.46 -11.61
C GLY A 57 0.18 8.92 -10.25
N PRO A 58 0.89 7.78 -10.24
CA PRO A 58 1.39 7.20 -9.01
C PRO A 58 2.38 8.14 -8.32
N ARG A 59 2.27 8.25 -6.99
CA ARG A 59 3.18 9.00 -6.12
C ARG A 59 3.85 8.02 -5.17
N PHE A 60 5.17 8.06 -5.13
CA PHE A 60 5.96 7.19 -4.26
C PHE A 60 6.72 8.04 -3.25
N GLU A 61 6.49 7.77 -1.97
CA GLU A 61 7.28 8.33 -0.86
C GLU A 61 7.97 7.16 -0.15
N ILE A 62 9.24 6.92 -0.51
CA ILE A 62 10.06 5.85 0.05
C ILE A 62 11.32 6.48 0.61
N GLU A 63 11.40 6.62 1.94
CA GLU A 63 12.53 7.27 2.62
C GLU A 63 13.85 6.57 2.31
N GLY A 64 13.86 5.22 2.18
CA GLY A 64 15.05 4.47 1.78
C GLY A 64 15.60 4.89 0.42
N VAL A 65 14.75 5.20 -0.57
CA VAL A 65 15.19 5.74 -1.87
C VAL A 65 15.79 7.13 -1.72
N LEU A 66 15.18 7.99 -0.90
CA LEU A 66 15.72 9.31 -0.62
C LEU A 66 17.09 9.23 0.06
N ARG A 67 17.26 8.30 1.00
CA ARG A 67 18.54 8.07 1.68
C ARG A 67 19.63 7.55 0.72
N LEU A 68 19.28 6.69 -0.24
CA LEU A 68 20.18 6.31 -1.34
C LEU A 68 20.60 7.51 -2.18
N PHE A 69 19.67 8.38 -2.51
CA PHE A 69 19.96 9.55 -3.34
C PHE A 69 20.97 10.51 -2.69
N TYR A 70 20.98 10.59 -1.36
CA TYR A 70 21.92 11.41 -0.58
C TYR A 70 23.01 10.60 0.14
N ALA A 71 23.29 9.39 -0.34
CA ALA A 71 24.23 8.47 0.30
C ALA A 71 25.67 9.05 0.43
N ASP A 72 26.07 9.98 -0.47
CA ASP A 72 27.36 10.67 -0.42
C ASP A 72 27.58 11.50 0.87
N ARG A 73 26.50 11.71 1.65
CA ARG A 73 26.54 12.46 2.93
C ARG A 73 26.53 11.55 4.15
N ALA A 74 26.46 10.24 3.98
CA ALA A 74 26.38 9.27 5.06
C ALA A 74 27.59 8.32 5.07
N GLY A 75 27.83 7.67 6.20
CA GLY A 75 28.73 6.54 6.27
C GLY A 75 28.12 5.28 5.65
N THR A 76 28.98 4.37 5.16
CA THR A 76 28.53 3.09 4.60
C THR A 76 27.70 2.28 5.59
N ALA A 77 28.09 2.24 6.85
CA ALA A 77 27.36 1.54 7.90
C ALA A 77 25.94 2.08 8.10
N ASP A 78 25.78 3.41 8.13
CA ASP A 78 24.47 4.06 8.29
C ASP A 78 23.59 3.85 7.06
N LEU A 79 24.18 3.88 5.86
CA LEU A 79 23.49 3.59 4.63
C LEU A 79 22.99 2.14 4.62
N THR A 80 23.87 1.18 4.92
CA THR A 80 23.50 -0.25 4.98
C THR A 80 22.38 -0.48 5.99
N ALA A 81 22.49 0.06 7.21
CA ALA A 81 21.43 -0.05 8.22
C ALA A 81 20.09 0.56 7.75
N SER A 82 20.15 1.67 6.99
CA SER A 82 18.94 2.28 6.42
C SER A 82 18.27 1.38 5.35
N MET A 83 19.08 0.69 4.54
CA MET A 83 18.57 -0.27 3.54
C MET A 83 17.94 -1.49 4.21
N GLU A 84 18.61 -2.04 5.22
CA GLU A 84 18.07 -3.15 6.03
C GLU A 84 16.75 -2.79 6.70
N ALA A 85 16.67 -1.63 7.33
CA ALA A 85 15.44 -1.17 7.99
C ALA A 85 14.29 -0.94 6.98
N THR A 86 14.59 -0.49 5.76
CA THR A 86 13.58 -0.30 4.71
C THR A 86 13.09 -1.65 4.19
N ALA A 87 13.98 -2.63 3.97
CA ALA A 87 13.62 -3.99 3.59
C ALA A 87 12.74 -4.66 4.66
N GLU A 88 13.12 -4.55 5.93
CA GLU A 88 12.36 -5.11 7.05
C GLU A 88 10.96 -4.49 7.15
N SER A 89 10.84 -3.17 6.95
CA SER A 89 9.55 -2.50 6.93
C SER A 89 8.66 -2.99 5.78
N ALA A 90 9.22 -3.15 4.58
CA ALA A 90 8.49 -3.68 3.42
C ALA A 90 8.01 -5.12 3.68
N ARG A 91 8.86 -5.97 4.24
CA ARG A 91 8.56 -7.36 4.62
C ARG A 91 7.47 -7.44 5.68
N ALA A 92 7.52 -6.60 6.70
CA ALA A 92 6.50 -6.54 7.74
C ALA A 92 5.13 -6.14 7.17
N MET A 93 5.09 -5.15 6.27
CA MET A 93 3.86 -4.75 5.58
C MET A 93 3.35 -5.87 4.65
N LEU A 94 4.24 -6.59 3.96
CA LEU A 94 3.88 -7.72 3.12
C LEU A 94 3.24 -8.84 3.96
N ALA A 95 3.83 -9.19 5.11
CA ALA A 95 3.27 -10.17 6.02
C ALA A 95 1.88 -9.77 6.55
N GLU A 96 1.66 -8.48 6.84
CA GLU A 96 0.34 -7.97 7.22
C GLU A 96 -0.70 -8.16 6.08
N MET A 97 -0.31 -7.88 4.84
CA MET A 97 -1.19 -8.09 3.68
C MET A 97 -1.52 -9.57 3.46
N VAL A 98 -0.54 -10.47 3.61
CA VAL A 98 -0.75 -11.92 3.54
C VAL A 98 -1.71 -12.38 4.65
N GLY A 99 -1.56 -11.87 5.87
CA GLY A 99 -2.49 -12.17 6.96
C GLY A 99 -3.94 -11.77 6.68
N ILE A 100 -4.15 -10.66 5.95
CA ILE A 100 -5.49 -10.26 5.49
C ILE A 100 -6.05 -11.28 4.46
N VAL A 101 -5.20 -11.78 3.56
CA VAL A 101 -5.59 -12.80 2.57
C VAL A 101 -5.95 -14.11 3.28
N ASP A 102 -5.16 -14.51 4.26
CA ASP A 102 -5.42 -15.72 5.06
C ASP A 102 -6.77 -15.61 5.82
N ASP A 103 -7.08 -14.44 6.38
CA ASP A 103 -8.38 -14.17 6.99
C ASP A 103 -9.54 -14.30 5.96
N TYR A 104 -9.32 -13.86 4.72
CA TYR A 104 -10.35 -13.97 3.66
C TYR A 104 -10.57 -15.42 3.21
N LEU A 105 -9.53 -16.25 3.26
CA LEU A 105 -9.57 -17.68 2.89
C LEU A 105 -10.02 -18.59 4.04
N ALA A 106 -10.06 -18.08 5.27
CA ALA A 106 -10.41 -18.87 6.44
C ALA A 106 -11.87 -19.38 6.41
N ASP A 107 -12.14 -20.49 7.11
CA ASP A 107 -13.49 -21.02 7.28
C ASP A 107 -14.43 -19.97 7.88
N GLY A 108 -15.58 -19.74 7.24
CA GLY A 108 -16.51 -18.69 7.63
C GLY A 108 -16.06 -17.28 7.28
N GLY A 109 -14.92 -17.14 6.61
CA GLY A 109 -14.41 -15.86 6.11
C GLY A 109 -15.16 -15.34 4.89
N PRO A 110 -14.78 -14.15 4.39
CA PRO A 110 -15.48 -13.51 3.26
C PRO A 110 -15.62 -14.35 1.99
N LEU A 111 -14.62 -15.20 1.66
CA LEU A 111 -14.70 -16.09 0.50
C LEU A 111 -15.78 -17.17 0.71
N THR A 112 -15.78 -17.81 1.87
CA THR A 112 -16.81 -18.82 2.22
C THR A 112 -18.21 -18.21 2.22
N MET A 113 -18.37 -16.97 2.70
CA MET A 113 -19.63 -16.23 2.64
C MET A 113 -20.09 -16.03 1.19
N LEU A 114 -19.18 -15.63 0.29
CA LEU A 114 -19.47 -15.44 -1.12
C LEU A 114 -19.88 -16.75 -1.79
N GLU A 115 -19.15 -17.84 -1.56
CA GLU A 115 -19.41 -19.17 -2.13
C GLU A 115 -20.75 -19.79 -1.65
N SER A 116 -21.14 -19.50 -0.41
CA SER A 116 -22.44 -19.91 0.15
C SER A 116 -23.61 -19.04 -0.31
N GLY A 117 -23.36 -18.01 -1.12
CA GLY A 117 -24.38 -17.07 -1.56
C GLY A 117 -24.86 -16.11 -0.46
N THR A 118 -24.15 -16.03 0.65
CA THR A 118 -24.45 -15.13 1.76
C THR A 118 -23.87 -13.75 1.46
N GLY A 119 -24.64 -12.67 1.64
CA GLY A 119 -24.15 -11.30 1.46
C GLY A 119 -24.49 -10.67 0.13
N GLY A 120 -25.64 -10.99 -0.42
CA GLY A 120 -26.19 -10.30 -1.58
C GLY A 120 -26.60 -8.85 -1.30
N PRO A 121 -26.82 -8.03 -2.33
CA PRO A 121 -27.28 -6.65 -2.17
C PRO A 121 -28.60 -6.59 -1.39
N GLY A 122 -28.60 -5.96 -0.23
CA GLY A 122 -29.78 -5.81 0.63
C GLY A 122 -29.86 -6.77 1.81
N GLU A 123 -28.93 -7.70 1.99
CA GLU A 123 -28.84 -8.55 3.17
C GLU A 123 -28.27 -7.82 4.39
N GLU A 124 -28.58 -8.38 5.58
CA GLU A 124 -28.05 -7.89 6.84
C GLU A 124 -26.51 -7.81 6.80
N ARG A 125 -25.97 -6.81 7.49
CA ARG A 125 -24.55 -6.55 7.56
C ARG A 125 -23.78 -7.77 8.05
N LEU A 126 -23.04 -8.39 7.16
CA LEU A 126 -22.15 -9.51 7.50
C LEU A 126 -20.97 -9.01 8.33
N GLU A 127 -20.64 -9.73 9.38
CA GLU A 127 -19.48 -9.46 10.21
C GLU A 127 -18.59 -10.71 10.32
N TYR A 128 -17.29 -10.51 10.19
CA TYR A 128 -16.27 -11.51 10.46
C TYR A 128 -15.19 -10.90 11.35
N ASN A 129 -14.88 -11.54 12.46
CA ASN A 129 -13.95 -11.03 13.47
C ASN A 129 -14.27 -9.59 13.93
N GLY A 130 -15.58 -9.27 14.11
CA GLY A 130 -16.06 -7.95 14.53
C GLY A 130 -15.88 -6.83 13.49
N ARG A 131 -15.59 -7.17 12.24
CA ARG A 131 -15.45 -6.24 11.12
C ARG A 131 -16.54 -6.46 10.09
N PRO A 132 -17.15 -5.39 9.54
CA PRO A 132 -18.12 -5.51 8.47
C PRO A 132 -17.45 -6.09 7.22
N GLN A 133 -18.15 -7.02 6.58
CA GLN A 133 -17.70 -7.68 5.38
C GLN A 133 -18.55 -7.28 4.18
N TYR A 134 -17.93 -7.30 3.02
CA TYR A 134 -18.54 -6.98 1.72
C TYR A 134 -18.08 -8.02 0.70
N PRO A 135 -18.56 -9.27 0.79
CA PRO A 135 -18.09 -10.38 -0.03
C PRO A 135 -18.16 -10.10 -1.54
N GLU A 136 -19.17 -9.35 -1.97
CA GLU A 136 -19.37 -8.94 -3.36
C GLU A 136 -18.22 -8.08 -3.93
N ARG A 137 -17.40 -7.50 -3.04
CA ARG A 137 -16.22 -6.69 -3.41
C ARG A 137 -14.91 -7.49 -3.41
N LEU A 138 -14.94 -8.75 -3.01
CA LEU A 138 -13.73 -9.53 -2.74
C LEU A 138 -12.79 -9.57 -3.95
N HIS A 139 -13.31 -9.70 -5.17
CA HIS A 139 -12.47 -9.72 -6.37
C HIS A 139 -11.69 -8.42 -6.59
N VAL A 140 -12.34 -7.26 -6.47
CA VAL A 140 -11.65 -5.97 -6.64
C VAL A 140 -10.69 -5.67 -5.50
N VAL A 141 -11.01 -6.14 -4.29
CA VAL A 141 -10.11 -6.05 -3.13
C VAL A 141 -8.88 -6.95 -3.35
N ALA A 142 -9.07 -8.17 -3.87
CA ALA A 142 -7.96 -9.07 -4.20
C ALA A 142 -7.02 -8.46 -5.25
N LEU A 143 -7.53 -7.80 -6.29
CA LEU A 143 -6.71 -7.08 -7.27
C LEU A 143 -5.88 -5.95 -6.62
N ALA A 144 -6.47 -5.21 -5.69
CA ALA A 144 -5.75 -4.15 -4.98
C ALA A 144 -4.65 -4.73 -4.07
N ILE A 145 -4.94 -5.83 -3.36
CA ILE A 145 -3.95 -6.52 -2.52
C ILE A 145 -2.82 -7.09 -3.38
N ASP A 146 -3.13 -7.74 -4.52
CA ASP A 146 -2.12 -8.27 -5.45
C ASP A 146 -1.17 -7.17 -5.93
N ALA A 147 -1.69 -5.99 -6.30
CA ALA A 147 -0.87 -4.87 -6.71
C ALA A 147 0.06 -4.38 -5.58
N ILE A 148 -0.46 -4.23 -4.36
CA ILE A 148 0.32 -3.77 -3.19
C ILE A 148 1.39 -4.80 -2.81
N THR A 149 1.04 -6.08 -2.76
CA THR A 149 1.98 -7.15 -2.36
C THR A 149 3.13 -7.30 -3.35
N ARG A 150 2.88 -7.15 -4.64
CA ARG A 150 3.96 -7.11 -5.66
C ARG A 150 4.91 -5.95 -5.44
N LEU A 151 4.39 -4.74 -5.20
CA LEU A 151 5.23 -3.57 -4.92
C LEU A 151 6.07 -3.78 -3.64
N LEU A 152 5.48 -4.31 -2.58
CA LEU A 152 6.19 -4.57 -1.33
C LEU A 152 7.27 -5.65 -1.47
N ALA A 153 7.00 -6.71 -2.24
CA ALA A 153 7.98 -7.76 -2.51
C ALA A 153 9.18 -7.22 -3.30
N GLU A 154 8.94 -6.42 -4.33
CA GLU A 154 10.02 -5.76 -5.10
C GLU A 154 10.83 -4.79 -4.23
N LEU A 155 10.20 -4.07 -3.30
CA LEU A 155 10.90 -3.20 -2.36
C LEU A 155 11.77 -4.01 -1.39
N ASP A 156 11.26 -5.09 -0.82
CA ASP A 156 12.04 -5.98 0.07
C ASP A 156 13.25 -6.55 -0.67
N GLU A 157 13.06 -7.11 -1.86
CA GLU A 157 14.13 -7.68 -2.68
C GLU A 157 15.18 -6.62 -3.01
N PHE A 158 14.76 -5.45 -3.51
CA PHE A 158 15.65 -4.37 -3.88
C PHE A 158 16.48 -3.87 -2.70
N PHE A 159 15.86 -3.57 -1.57
CA PHE A 159 16.56 -3.02 -0.41
C PHE A 159 17.43 -4.06 0.30
N THR A 160 17.03 -5.33 0.31
CA THR A 160 17.86 -6.44 0.80
C THR A 160 19.13 -6.59 -0.04
N ALA A 161 19.00 -6.65 -1.37
CA ALA A 161 20.15 -6.73 -2.26
C ALA A 161 21.04 -5.49 -2.16
N THR A 162 20.45 -4.29 -2.02
CA THR A 162 21.21 -3.04 -1.86
C THR A 162 21.97 -3.01 -0.53
N ALA A 163 21.38 -3.52 0.56
CA ALA A 163 22.06 -3.62 1.84
C ALA A 163 23.27 -4.58 1.78
N GLU A 164 23.12 -5.70 1.06
CA GLU A 164 24.25 -6.63 0.84
C GLU A 164 25.36 -6.00 0.03
N GLU A 165 25.02 -5.28 -1.03
CA GLU A 165 26.00 -4.57 -1.87
C GLU A 165 26.75 -3.50 -1.09
N THR A 166 26.04 -2.67 -0.31
CA THR A 166 26.65 -1.56 0.44
C THR A 166 27.58 -2.02 1.55
N ARG A 167 27.42 -3.22 2.10
CA ARG A 167 28.36 -3.80 3.09
C ARG A 167 29.78 -3.99 2.52
N GLY A 168 29.90 -4.19 1.21
CA GLY A 168 31.18 -4.35 0.52
C GLY A 168 31.86 -3.04 0.15
N TRP A 169 31.22 -1.89 0.37
CA TRP A 169 31.78 -0.59 -0.04
C TRP A 169 32.79 -0.04 0.99
N ALA A 170 33.93 0.45 0.52
CA ALA A 170 34.89 1.17 1.37
C ALA A 170 34.41 2.59 1.68
N GLY A 171 33.66 3.20 0.77
CA GLY A 171 33.00 4.49 0.93
C GLY A 171 31.79 4.60 0.02
N THR A 172 30.86 5.51 0.33
CA THR A 172 29.58 5.64 -0.40
C THR A 172 29.72 6.19 -1.82
N THR A 173 30.87 6.79 -2.15
CA THR A 173 31.18 7.32 -3.50
C THR A 173 32.13 6.43 -4.29
N ASP A 174 32.80 5.47 -3.67
CA ASP A 174 33.80 4.60 -4.31
C ASP A 174 33.23 3.79 -5.51
N PRO A 175 32.00 3.24 -5.46
CA PRO A 175 31.41 2.51 -6.58
C PRO A 175 31.28 3.33 -7.86
N ALA A 176 31.18 4.67 -7.76
CA ALA A 176 31.03 5.54 -8.93
C ALA A 176 32.21 5.44 -9.91
N HIS A 177 33.39 5.04 -9.43
CA HIS A 177 34.60 4.88 -10.22
C HIS A 177 34.79 3.47 -10.78
N THR A 178 33.82 2.58 -10.59
CA THR A 178 33.89 1.19 -11.06
C THR A 178 33.08 0.97 -12.34
N PRO A 179 33.43 -0.07 -13.15
CA PRO A 179 32.61 -0.48 -14.29
C PRO A 179 31.18 -0.88 -13.94
N GLU A 180 30.93 -1.17 -12.66
CA GLU A 180 29.61 -1.60 -12.16
C GLU A 180 28.54 -0.52 -12.35
N THR A 181 28.87 0.73 -12.06
CA THR A 181 27.98 1.88 -12.27
C THR A 181 27.51 1.96 -13.73
N ARG A 182 28.43 1.81 -14.70
CA ARG A 182 28.08 1.79 -16.12
C ARG A 182 27.16 0.62 -16.44
N ARG A 183 27.50 -0.59 -16.01
CA ARG A 183 26.69 -1.80 -16.25
C ARG A 183 25.27 -1.66 -15.70
N ARG A 184 25.12 -1.08 -14.52
CA ARG A 184 23.81 -0.84 -13.91
C ARG A 184 22.97 0.15 -14.73
N LEU A 185 23.56 1.26 -15.17
CA LEU A 185 22.87 2.24 -16.00
C LEU A 185 22.47 1.66 -17.37
N GLU A 186 23.34 0.89 -17.99
CA GLU A 186 23.07 0.20 -19.26
C GLU A 186 21.95 -0.84 -19.10
N ALA A 187 21.94 -1.59 -17.99
CA ALA A 187 20.89 -2.57 -17.68
C ALA A 187 19.53 -1.90 -17.47
N ILE A 188 19.48 -0.76 -16.75
CA ILE A 188 18.25 0.03 -16.58
C ILE A 188 17.75 0.53 -17.93
N SER A 189 18.64 1.12 -18.73
CA SER A 189 18.29 1.59 -20.08
C SER A 189 17.76 0.44 -20.96
N ALA A 190 18.45 -0.70 -21.00
CA ALA A 190 18.03 -1.84 -21.80
C ALA A 190 16.67 -2.43 -21.38
N ARG A 191 16.41 -2.45 -20.05
CA ARG A 191 15.16 -2.98 -19.49
C ARG A 191 13.94 -2.12 -19.84
N TYR A 192 14.09 -0.80 -19.84
CA TYR A 192 12.95 0.14 -19.88
C TYR A 192 12.92 1.06 -21.12
N SER A 193 13.90 0.97 -22.05
CA SER A 193 13.93 1.78 -23.28
C SER A 193 12.88 1.37 -24.33
N LYS A 194 12.31 0.18 -24.22
CA LYS A 194 11.20 -0.22 -25.10
C LYS A 194 9.89 0.09 -24.38
N PRO A 195 9.01 0.95 -24.95
CA PRO A 195 7.66 1.07 -24.41
C PRO A 195 7.00 -0.32 -24.43
N PRO A 196 6.20 -0.66 -23.37
CA PRO A 196 5.46 -1.92 -23.38
C PRO A 196 4.62 -1.98 -24.66
N ALA A 197 4.63 -3.12 -25.33
CA ALA A 197 4.06 -3.35 -26.67
C ALA A 197 2.52 -3.16 -26.78
N SER A 198 1.88 -2.51 -25.82
CA SER A 198 0.42 -2.41 -25.71
C SER A 198 -0.13 -1.03 -25.32
N MET A 199 0.58 0.07 -25.58
CA MET A 199 -0.09 1.37 -25.53
C MET A 199 -0.50 1.77 -26.95
N PRO A 200 -1.81 1.83 -27.28
CA PRO A 200 -2.25 2.47 -28.51
C PRO A 200 -1.82 3.94 -28.47
N ALA A 201 -1.28 4.43 -29.58
CA ALA A 201 -1.00 5.84 -29.78
C ALA A 201 -2.31 6.64 -29.55
N ARG A 202 -2.28 7.62 -28.64
CA ARG A 202 -3.34 8.63 -28.51
C ARG A 202 -3.23 9.65 -29.61
#